data_b7a73c8223bca979e0656de20eccbb0b
#
_entry.id   b7a73c8223bca979e0656de20eccbb0b
#
_cell.length_a   1.000
_cell.length_b   1.000
_cell.length_c   1.000
_cell.angle_alpha   90.00
_cell.angle_beta   90.00
_cell.angle_gamma   90.00
#
_symmetry.space_group_name_H-M   'P 1'
#
loop_
_entity.id
_entity.type
_entity.pdbx_description
1 polymer ?
#
loop_
_entity_poly.entity_id
_entity_poly.type
_entity_poly.pdbx_seq_one_letter_code
_entity_poly.pdbx_strand_id
1 'polypeptide(L)'
;MLLKNYPELMVSIMHQAFSFAGLSYARRRKTGAIVLRHLEGKEFTPVAFGYNGTRPGESNLCEDANGDTLDTVIHAERNCIRKMMNQGVATPGSILVVTFVPCPDCVELIIDAKFKEVIYCHDSNNPQKVKGLEKLFNKVSVSRVDIKDVIEWGSYVQDG
;
A
#
# COMPACT_ATOMS: atom_id res chain seq x y z
N MET A 1 -0.17 -3.63 18.95
CA MET A 1 1.10 -4.20 18.47
C MET A 1 1.33 -3.76 17.03
N LEU A 2 2.54 -3.38 16.69
CA LEU A 2 2.88 -2.87 15.37
C LEU A 2 3.63 -3.92 14.55
N LEU A 3 3.33 -3.99 13.25
CA LEU A 3 3.97 -4.91 12.31
C LEU A 3 5.47 -4.66 12.19
N LYS A 4 5.91 -3.41 12.33
CA LYS A 4 7.34 -3.06 12.27
C LYS A 4 8.20 -3.81 13.30
N ASN A 5 7.59 -4.31 14.38
CA ASN A 5 8.29 -5.08 15.40
C ASN A 5 8.54 -6.54 14.98
N TYR A 6 8.07 -6.94 13.81
CA TYR A 6 8.24 -8.28 13.23
C TYR A 6 8.84 -8.16 11.82
N PRO A 7 10.17 -7.91 11.72
CA PRO A 7 10.82 -7.55 10.46
C PRO A 7 10.63 -8.58 9.33
N GLU A 8 10.70 -9.87 9.64
CA GLU A 8 10.53 -10.92 8.62
C GLU A 8 9.12 -10.92 8.05
N LEU A 9 8.12 -10.81 8.91
CA LEU A 9 6.72 -10.74 8.49
C LEU A 9 6.46 -9.46 7.68
N MET A 10 7.01 -8.34 8.13
CA MET A 10 6.90 -7.05 7.43
C MET A 10 7.47 -7.13 6.01
N VAL A 11 8.64 -7.73 5.84
CA VAL A 11 9.28 -7.92 4.52
C VAL A 11 8.46 -8.86 3.65
N SER A 12 7.97 -9.98 4.21
CA SER A 12 7.13 -10.94 3.50
C SER A 12 5.85 -10.31 2.97
N ILE A 13 5.18 -9.50 3.78
CA ILE A 13 3.95 -8.79 3.36
C ILE A 13 4.27 -7.76 2.28
N MET A 14 5.38 -7.03 2.40
CA MET A 14 5.81 -6.09 1.35
C MET A 14 6.09 -6.81 0.03
N HIS A 15 6.72 -7.97 0.07
CA HIS A 15 6.94 -8.79 -1.12
C HIS A 15 5.60 -9.16 -1.79
N GLN A 16 4.60 -9.52 -1.00
CA GLN A 16 3.25 -9.80 -1.53
C GLN A 16 2.60 -8.56 -2.12
N ALA A 17 2.77 -7.39 -1.51
CA ALA A 17 2.26 -6.13 -2.06
C ALA A 17 2.84 -5.85 -3.45
N PHE A 18 4.12 -6.11 -3.68
CA PHE A 18 4.74 -6.04 -5.00
C PHE A 18 4.15 -7.05 -5.98
N SER A 19 3.84 -8.26 -5.52
CA SER A 19 3.17 -9.26 -6.35
C SER A 19 1.80 -8.76 -6.83
N PHE A 20 1.01 -8.15 -5.95
CA PHE A 20 -0.27 -7.55 -6.33
C PHE A 20 -0.10 -6.35 -7.27
N ALA A 21 0.96 -5.54 -7.09
CA ALA A 21 1.27 -4.45 -8.01
C ALA A 21 1.40 -4.93 -9.44
N GLY A 22 1.92 -6.13 -9.65
CA GLY A 22 2.07 -6.75 -10.97
C GLY A 22 0.76 -6.94 -11.71
N LEU A 23 -0.38 -6.94 -11.04
CA LEU A 23 -1.70 -7.06 -11.65
C LEU A 23 -2.22 -5.74 -12.24
N SER A 24 -1.59 -4.62 -11.92
CA SER A 24 -1.99 -3.31 -12.46
C SER A 24 -1.75 -3.21 -13.96
N TYR A 25 -2.70 -2.61 -14.67
CA TYR A 25 -2.56 -2.28 -16.09
C TYR A 25 -1.82 -0.96 -16.33
N ALA A 26 -1.49 -0.22 -15.28
CA ALA A 26 -0.74 1.03 -15.39
C ALA A 26 0.66 0.77 -15.96
N ARG A 27 1.09 1.62 -16.89
CA ARG A 27 2.43 1.55 -17.49
C ARG A 27 3.42 2.48 -16.79
N ARG A 28 2.94 3.64 -16.33
CA ARG A 28 3.79 4.64 -15.67
C ARG A 28 4.30 4.16 -14.32
N ARG A 29 3.41 3.61 -13.49
CA ARG A 29 3.75 3.08 -12.18
C ARG A 29 2.72 2.06 -11.73
N LYS A 30 3.19 0.90 -11.31
CA LYS A 30 2.37 -0.15 -10.71
C LYS A 30 2.55 -0.09 -9.20
N THR A 31 1.47 0.08 -8.47
CA THR A 31 1.46 0.14 -7.01
C THR A 31 0.55 -0.94 -6.46
N GLY A 32 1.02 -1.63 -5.43
CA GLY A 32 0.23 -2.61 -4.70
C GLY A 32 0.14 -2.26 -3.22
N ALA A 33 -0.95 -2.66 -2.60
CA ALA A 33 -1.19 -2.43 -1.19
C ALA A 33 -1.91 -3.61 -0.56
N ILE A 34 -1.63 -3.83 0.73
CA ILE A 34 -2.29 -4.83 1.56
C ILE A 34 -2.67 -4.15 2.87
N VAL A 35 -3.90 -4.38 3.33
CA VAL A 35 -4.34 -3.95 4.65
C VAL A 35 -4.40 -5.16 5.56
N LEU A 36 -3.81 -5.03 6.74
CA LEU A 36 -3.76 -6.05 7.76
C LEU A 36 -4.47 -5.58 9.03
N ARG A 37 -4.96 -6.56 9.80
CA ARG A 37 -5.42 -6.37 11.18
C ARG A 37 -4.53 -7.17 12.10
N HIS A 38 -4.17 -6.57 13.23
CA HIS A 38 -3.53 -7.29 14.32
C HIS A 38 -4.61 -8.02 15.13
N LEU A 39 -4.40 -9.30 15.34
CA LEU A 39 -5.31 -10.14 16.15
C LEU A 39 -4.78 -10.22 17.57
N GLU A 40 -3.74 -11.03 17.78
CA GLU A 40 -3.15 -11.27 19.09
C GLU A 40 -1.68 -11.65 18.92
N GLY A 41 -0.81 -11.23 19.84
CA GLY A 41 0.62 -11.58 19.80
C GLY A 41 1.25 -11.26 18.46
N LYS A 42 1.78 -12.28 17.77
CA LYS A 42 2.37 -12.18 16.43
C LYS A 42 1.36 -12.42 15.31
N GLU A 43 0.08 -12.53 15.64
CA GLU A 43 -0.93 -12.84 14.65
C GLU A 43 -1.45 -11.58 13.99
N PHE A 44 -1.26 -11.50 12.67
CA PHE A 44 -1.80 -10.48 11.79
C PHE A 44 -2.57 -11.18 10.67
N THR A 45 -3.66 -10.58 10.25
CA THR A 45 -4.45 -11.14 9.14
C THR A 45 -4.69 -10.10 8.06
N PRO A 46 -4.49 -10.45 6.77
CA PRO A 46 -4.90 -9.58 5.67
C PRO A 46 -6.43 -9.48 5.63
N VAL A 47 -6.93 -8.27 5.38
CA VAL A 47 -8.37 -8.02 5.23
C VAL A 47 -8.72 -7.43 3.87
N ALA A 48 -7.75 -6.87 3.18
CA ALA A 48 -7.91 -6.36 1.82
C ALA A 48 -6.56 -6.26 1.12
N PHE A 49 -6.57 -6.38 -0.20
CA PHE A 49 -5.47 -6.00 -1.05
C PHE A 49 -5.98 -5.14 -2.20
N GLY A 50 -5.11 -4.35 -2.78
CA GLY A 50 -5.44 -3.49 -3.91
C GLY A 50 -4.22 -3.18 -4.76
N TYR A 51 -4.46 -2.77 -5.97
CA TYR A 51 -3.47 -2.22 -6.88
C TYR A 51 -4.11 -1.07 -7.64
N ASN A 52 -3.29 -0.18 -8.17
CA ASN A 52 -3.83 0.97 -8.89
C ASN A 52 -4.45 0.55 -10.22
N GLY A 53 -5.59 1.14 -10.54
CA GLY A 53 -6.33 0.81 -11.76
C GLY A 53 -7.69 1.45 -11.80
N THR A 54 -8.38 1.22 -12.90
CA THR A 54 -9.75 1.66 -13.11
C THR A 54 -10.74 0.77 -12.36
N ARG A 55 -11.99 1.21 -12.28
CA ARG A 55 -13.05 0.43 -11.62
C ARG A 55 -13.36 -0.85 -12.41
N PRO A 56 -13.78 -1.93 -11.74
CA PRO A 56 -14.22 -3.14 -12.42
C PRO A 56 -15.27 -2.83 -13.50
N GLY A 57 -15.08 -3.38 -14.70
CA GLY A 57 -15.97 -3.19 -15.84
C GLY A 57 -15.71 -1.93 -16.66
N GLU A 58 -14.82 -1.03 -16.22
CA GLU A 58 -14.37 0.12 -17.00
C GLU A 58 -13.16 -0.24 -17.87
N SER A 59 -12.80 0.67 -18.81
CA SER A 59 -11.59 0.51 -19.61
C SER A 59 -10.35 0.37 -18.72
N ASN A 60 -9.45 -0.54 -19.07
CA ASN A 60 -8.17 -0.73 -18.37
C ASN A 60 -7.12 0.35 -18.70
N LEU A 61 -7.47 1.34 -19.52
CA LEU A 61 -6.57 2.43 -19.88
C LEU A 61 -6.29 3.31 -18.65
N CYS A 62 -5.04 3.40 -18.25
CA CYS A 62 -4.61 4.14 -17.06
C CYS A 62 -3.92 5.46 -17.39
N GLU A 63 -3.39 5.61 -18.60
CA GLU A 63 -2.66 6.81 -19.02
C GLU A 63 -3.26 7.38 -20.30
N ASP A 64 -3.12 8.69 -20.48
CA ASP A 64 -3.47 9.40 -21.69
C ASP A 64 -2.38 9.28 -22.77
N ALA A 65 -2.57 9.97 -23.90
CA ALA A 65 -1.62 9.96 -25.02
C ALA A 65 -0.25 10.53 -24.64
N ASN A 66 -0.17 11.36 -23.61
CA ASN A 66 1.08 11.95 -23.10
C ASN A 66 1.77 11.08 -22.04
N GLY A 67 1.16 9.96 -21.65
CA GLY A 67 1.67 9.09 -20.59
C GLY A 67 1.29 9.54 -19.17
N ASP A 68 0.41 10.53 -19.03
CA ASP A 68 -0.06 11.00 -17.73
C ASP A 68 -1.21 10.13 -17.23
N THR A 69 -1.23 9.87 -15.92
CA THR A 69 -2.26 9.06 -15.29
C THR A 69 -3.62 9.72 -15.40
N LEU A 70 -4.62 8.96 -15.87
CA LEU A 70 -5.99 9.42 -15.97
C LEU A 70 -6.64 9.58 -14.59
N ASP A 71 -7.57 10.54 -14.48
CA ASP A 71 -8.33 10.79 -13.24
C ASP A 71 -9.23 9.62 -12.85
N THR A 72 -9.54 8.73 -13.79
CA THR A 72 -10.33 7.52 -13.54
C THR A 72 -9.55 6.43 -12.80
N VAL A 73 -8.23 6.54 -12.71
CA VAL A 73 -7.38 5.58 -12.01
C VAL A 73 -7.51 5.77 -10.50
N ILE A 74 -7.86 4.69 -9.81
CA ILE A 74 -7.96 4.66 -8.35
C ILE A 74 -6.64 4.13 -7.80
N HIS A 75 -6.06 4.82 -6.81
CA HIS A 75 -4.82 4.39 -6.18
C HIS A 75 -5.02 3.11 -5.37
N ALA A 76 -3.94 2.35 -5.18
CA ALA A 76 -3.98 1.06 -4.49
C ALA A 76 -4.54 1.17 -3.06
N GLU A 77 -4.17 2.20 -2.32
CA GLU A 77 -4.63 2.47 -0.96
C GLU A 77 -6.15 2.69 -0.93
N ARG A 78 -6.64 3.53 -1.84
CA ARG A 78 -8.08 3.81 -1.97
C ARG A 78 -8.85 2.56 -2.36
N ASN A 79 -8.31 1.72 -3.23
CA ASN A 79 -8.92 0.44 -3.61
C ASN A 79 -9.06 -0.51 -2.42
N CYS A 80 -8.06 -0.58 -1.55
CA CYS A 80 -8.14 -1.35 -0.31
C CYS A 80 -9.27 -0.84 0.59
N ILE A 81 -9.33 0.46 0.83
CA ILE A 81 -10.34 1.08 1.70
C ILE A 81 -11.75 0.88 1.14
N ARG A 82 -11.91 1.04 -0.18
CA ARG A 82 -13.19 0.80 -0.86
C ARG A 82 -13.67 -0.64 -0.66
N LYS A 83 -12.77 -1.62 -0.80
CA LYS A 83 -13.11 -3.03 -0.58
C LYS A 83 -13.51 -3.30 0.87
N MET A 84 -12.81 -2.70 1.84
CA MET A 84 -13.15 -2.79 3.25
C MET A 84 -14.55 -2.23 3.52
N MET A 85 -14.85 -1.05 2.98
CA MET A 85 -16.17 -0.43 3.12
C MET A 85 -17.27 -1.31 2.53
N ASN A 86 -17.05 -1.88 1.35
CA ASN A 86 -18.02 -2.74 0.68
C ASN A 86 -18.29 -4.05 1.45
N GLN A 87 -17.35 -4.49 2.25
CA GLN A 87 -17.46 -5.70 3.07
C GLN A 87 -17.86 -5.43 4.52
N GLY A 88 -18.05 -4.15 4.87
CA GLY A 88 -18.36 -3.78 6.26
C GLY A 88 -17.19 -3.97 7.23
N VAL A 89 -15.95 -3.95 6.74
CA VAL A 89 -14.75 -4.06 7.57
C VAL A 89 -14.32 -2.67 8.02
N ALA A 90 -14.20 -2.49 9.35
CA ALA A 90 -13.81 -1.21 9.93
C ALA A 90 -12.34 -0.88 9.63
N THR A 91 -12.06 0.39 9.30
CA THR A 91 -10.69 0.85 9.02
C THR A 91 -9.88 1.25 10.26
N PRO A 92 -10.48 1.79 11.36
CA PRO A 92 -9.69 2.20 12.51
C PRO A 92 -8.81 1.07 13.07
N GLY A 93 -7.57 1.39 13.36
CA GLY A 93 -6.59 0.44 13.89
C GLY A 93 -5.97 -0.50 12.87
N SER A 94 -6.29 -0.36 11.60
CA SER A 94 -5.71 -1.16 10.51
C SER A 94 -4.26 -0.76 10.19
N ILE A 95 -3.55 -1.65 9.52
CA ILE A 95 -2.17 -1.50 9.09
C ILE A 95 -2.15 -1.52 7.56
N LEU A 96 -1.51 -0.52 6.96
CA LEU A 96 -1.33 -0.44 5.51
C LEU A 96 0.11 -0.79 5.14
N VAL A 97 0.28 -1.73 4.23
CA VAL A 97 1.55 -2.02 3.57
C VAL A 97 1.40 -1.65 2.11
N VAL A 98 2.22 -0.74 1.63
CA VAL A 98 2.12 -0.18 0.27
C VAL A 98 3.50 -0.08 -0.38
N THR A 99 3.59 -0.39 -1.67
CA THR A 99 4.88 -0.47 -2.37
C THR A 99 5.51 0.90 -2.60
N PHE A 100 4.71 1.94 -2.72
CA PHE A 100 5.14 3.33 -2.94
C PHE A 100 4.63 4.24 -1.83
N VAL A 101 5.42 5.26 -1.49
CA VAL A 101 4.99 6.31 -0.56
C VAL A 101 3.65 6.89 -1.02
N PRO A 102 2.66 7.01 -0.12
CA PRO A 102 1.34 7.54 -0.49
C PRO A 102 1.40 8.97 -1.00
N CYS A 103 0.56 9.31 -1.96
CA CYS A 103 0.36 10.69 -2.40
C CYS A 103 -0.39 11.51 -1.32
N PRO A 104 -0.38 12.86 -1.39
CA PRO A 104 -1.04 13.69 -0.38
C PRO A 104 -2.51 13.36 -0.14
N ASP A 105 -3.28 13.07 -1.18
CA ASP A 105 -4.70 12.70 -1.05
C ASP A 105 -4.87 11.36 -0.34
N CYS A 106 -4.01 10.39 -0.63
CA CYS A 106 -4.02 9.10 0.08
C CYS A 106 -3.59 9.25 1.53
N VAL A 107 -2.64 10.14 1.84
CA VAL A 107 -2.26 10.45 3.22
C VAL A 107 -3.47 10.95 4.02
N GLU A 108 -4.23 11.89 3.48
CA GLU A 108 -5.45 12.40 4.13
C GLU A 108 -6.47 11.27 4.36
N LEU A 109 -6.67 10.43 3.36
CA LEU A 109 -7.58 9.29 3.46
C LEU A 109 -7.15 8.30 4.55
N ILE A 110 -5.86 7.99 4.64
CA ILE A 110 -5.29 7.10 5.64
C ILE A 110 -5.49 7.66 7.06
N ILE A 111 -5.24 8.96 7.24
CA ILE A 111 -5.42 9.63 8.52
C ILE A 111 -6.90 9.62 8.94
N ASP A 112 -7.80 9.99 8.02
CA ASP A 112 -9.24 10.05 8.28
C ASP A 112 -9.81 8.65 8.57
N ALA A 113 -9.28 7.62 7.92
CA ALA A 113 -9.67 6.24 8.15
C ALA A 113 -9.08 5.64 9.45
N LYS A 114 -8.24 6.40 10.16
CA LYS A 114 -7.64 6.04 11.45
C LYS A 114 -6.78 4.78 11.42
N PHE A 115 -6.01 4.60 10.36
CA PHE A 115 -4.97 3.58 10.34
C PHE A 115 -3.96 3.84 11.46
N LYS A 116 -3.49 2.78 12.11
CA LYS A 116 -2.50 2.92 13.18
C LYS A 116 -1.06 2.84 12.68
N GLU A 117 -0.84 2.21 11.54
CA GLU A 117 0.50 1.96 11.00
C GLU A 117 0.50 1.96 9.48
N VAL A 118 1.55 2.53 8.89
CA VAL A 118 1.83 2.49 7.46
C VAL A 118 3.26 2.02 7.25
N ILE A 119 3.44 1.07 6.34
CA ILE A 119 4.75 0.58 5.93
C ILE A 119 4.86 0.74 4.41
N TYR A 120 5.89 1.43 3.95
CA TYR A 120 6.13 1.65 2.52
C TYR A 120 7.55 1.20 2.13
N CYS A 121 7.80 1.12 0.82
CA CYS A 121 9.10 0.71 0.30
C CYS A 121 9.76 1.81 -0.53
N HIS A 122 9.19 2.14 -1.68
CA HIS A 122 9.74 3.16 -2.57
C HIS A 122 9.36 4.57 -2.12
N ASP A 123 10.39 5.41 -2.01
CA ASP A 123 10.26 6.81 -1.63
C ASP A 123 10.08 7.71 -2.86
N SER A 124 9.90 8.99 -2.63
CA SER A 124 9.78 10.01 -3.66
C SER A 124 10.49 11.29 -3.21
N ASN A 125 11.11 11.98 -4.15
CA ASN A 125 11.67 13.32 -3.93
C ASN A 125 10.71 14.45 -4.32
N ASN A 126 9.48 14.10 -4.73
CA ASN A 126 8.44 15.09 -5.02
C ASN A 126 8.12 15.88 -3.74
N PRO A 127 8.23 17.23 -3.73
CA PRO A 127 8.04 18.02 -2.50
C PRO A 127 6.67 17.84 -1.84
N GLN A 128 5.62 17.65 -2.62
CA GLN A 128 4.26 17.43 -2.08
C GLN A 128 4.15 16.08 -1.38
N LYS A 129 4.76 15.04 -1.93
CA LYS A 129 4.79 13.71 -1.31
C LYS A 129 5.64 13.71 -0.04
N VAL A 130 6.75 14.42 -0.04
CA VAL A 130 7.60 14.59 1.16
C VAL A 130 6.82 15.26 2.27
N LYS A 131 6.09 16.35 1.98
CA LYS A 131 5.23 17.02 2.97
C LYS A 131 4.10 16.12 3.48
N GLY A 132 3.48 15.37 2.57
CA GLY A 132 2.44 14.41 2.94
C GLY A 132 2.97 13.34 3.90
N LEU A 133 4.17 12.82 3.63
CA LEU A 133 4.83 11.84 4.48
C LEU A 133 5.14 12.40 5.87
N GLU A 134 5.64 13.64 5.95
CA GLU A 134 5.87 14.32 7.23
C GLU A 134 4.58 14.43 8.04
N LYS A 135 3.49 14.82 7.40
CA LYS A 135 2.17 14.87 8.04
C LYS A 135 1.75 13.49 8.54
N LEU A 136 1.97 12.45 7.76
CA LEU A 136 1.65 11.07 8.14
C LEU A 136 2.46 10.63 9.37
N PHE A 137 3.76 10.93 9.41
CA PHE A 137 4.63 10.64 10.56
C PHE A 137 4.11 11.23 11.87
N ASN A 138 3.46 12.39 11.82
CA ASN A 138 2.92 13.05 13.01
C ASN A 138 1.62 12.40 13.52
N LYS A 139 0.96 11.58 12.74
CA LYS A 139 -0.37 11.02 13.05
C LYS A 139 -0.39 9.51 13.17
N VAL A 140 0.52 8.82 12.49
CA VAL A 140 0.50 7.38 12.31
C VAL A 140 1.92 6.85 12.50
N SER A 141 2.08 5.61 12.96
CA SER A 141 3.39 4.94 12.95
C SER A 141 3.78 4.64 11.51
N VAL A 142 4.90 5.18 11.04
CA VAL A 142 5.38 5.00 9.66
C VAL A 142 6.75 4.33 9.68
N SER A 143 6.93 3.32 8.84
CA SER A 143 8.20 2.62 8.66
C SER A 143 8.45 2.36 7.18
N ARG A 144 9.72 2.20 6.83
CA ARG A 144 10.14 1.90 5.46
C ARG A 144 10.85 0.54 5.42
N VAL A 145 10.54 -0.26 4.40
CA VAL A 145 11.25 -1.50 4.07
C VAL A 145 12.21 -1.23 2.92
N ASP A 146 13.46 -1.67 3.07
CA ASP A 146 14.43 -1.55 1.97
C ASP A 146 14.08 -2.55 0.86
N ILE A 147 14.11 -2.09 -0.39
CA ILE A 147 13.83 -2.95 -1.55
C ILE A 147 14.80 -4.14 -1.64
N LYS A 148 16.02 -4.00 -1.15
CA LYS A 148 17.00 -5.09 -1.11
C LYS A 148 16.51 -6.26 -0.27
N ASP A 149 15.89 -5.98 0.88
CA ASP A 149 15.33 -7.01 1.75
C ASP A 149 14.16 -7.74 1.08
N VAL A 150 13.34 -7.02 0.33
CA VAL A 150 12.22 -7.59 -0.42
C VAL A 150 12.73 -8.53 -1.52
N ILE A 151 13.76 -8.13 -2.25
CA ILE A 151 14.37 -8.94 -3.32
C ILE A 151 14.99 -10.21 -2.73
N GLU A 152 15.72 -10.09 -1.64
CA GLU A 152 16.34 -11.22 -0.93
C GLU A 152 15.29 -12.22 -0.45
N TRP A 153 14.19 -11.73 0.11
CA TRP A 153 13.07 -12.58 0.53
C TRP A 153 12.51 -13.39 -0.66
N GLY A 154 12.35 -12.76 -1.81
CA GLY A 154 11.89 -13.43 -3.02
C GLY A 154 12.79 -14.59 -3.46
N SER A 155 14.10 -14.44 -3.27
CA SER A 155 15.08 -15.51 -3.56
C SER A 155 14.86 -16.74 -2.67
N TYR A 156 14.62 -16.55 -1.38
CA TYR A 156 14.31 -17.64 -0.46
C TYR A 156 13.08 -18.44 -0.87
N VAL A 157 12.05 -17.75 -1.33
CA VAL A 157 10.80 -18.39 -1.77
C VAL A 157 11.02 -19.24 -3.02
N GLN A 158 11.95 -18.84 -3.90
CA GLN A 158 12.26 -19.57 -5.12
C GLN A 158 13.12 -20.82 -4.88
N ASP A 159 14.01 -20.74 -3.90
CA ASP A 159 14.97 -21.81 -3.57
C ASP A 159 14.41 -22.86 -2.59
N GLY A 160 13.29 -22.53 -2.00
CA GLY A 160 12.56 -23.42 -1.08
C GLY A 160 11.57 -24.30 -1.81
#